data_5e5039647510e9a436726644401811f5
#
_entry.id   5e5039647510e9a436726644401811f5
#
_cell.length_a   1.000
_cell.length_b   1.000
_cell.length_c   1.000
_cell.angle_alpha   90.00
_cell.angle_beta   90.00
_cell.angle_gamma   90.00
#
_symmetry.space_group_name_H-M   'P 1'
#
loop_
_entity.id
_entity.type
_entity.pdbx_description
1 polymer ?
#
loop_
_entity_poly.entity_id
_entity_poly.type
_entity_poly.pdbx_seq_one_letter_code
_entity_poly.pdbx_strand_id
1 'polypeptide(L)'
;MTDLKGIDPVAGDAASCAAIERVIVPRLSDLAGLAVRRALPSVGRKMVGPFVFFDEFGPAEFRLGEGMDVAPHPHIGLSTVSYLFDGEIVHRDSLGFVQPIRPGDVNVMTAGRGIVHSER
;
A
#
# COMPACT_ATOMS: atom_id res chain seq x y z
N MET A 1 7.87 -20.93 10.83
CA MET A 1 6.63 -20.13 10.92
C MET A 1 6.70 -19.36 12.22
N THR A 2 7.03 -18.08 12.15
CA THR A 2 7.04 -17.20 13.33
C THR A 2 5.61 -16.71 13.49
N ASP A 3 4.94 -17.17 14.55
CA ASP A 3 3.61 -16.69 14.94
C ASP A 3 3.77 -15.25 15.44
N LEU A 4 3.67 -14.30 14.54
CA LEU A 4 3.56 -12.88 14.86
C LEU A 4 2.11 -12.61 15.34
N LYS A 5 1.73 -13.20 16.46
CA LYS A 5 0.55 -12.73 17.19
C LYS A 5 0.82 -11.29 17.60
N GLY A 6 0.18 -10.41 16.85
CA GLY A 6 0.39 -9.01 16.87
C GLY A 6 0.34 -8.38 18.24
N ILE A 7 1.49 -7.95 18.67
CA ILE A 7 1.57 -6.78 19.53
C ILE A 7 1.66 -5.63 18.55
N ASP A 8 0.59 -4.87 18.40
CA ASP A 8 0.64 -3.64 17.61
C ASP A 8 1.80 -2.79 18.14
N PRO A 9 2.71 -2.33 17.26
CA PRO A 9 3.85 -1.54 17.70
C PRO A 9 3.34 -0.25 18.33
N VAL A 10 3.80 0.04 19.54
CA VAL A 10 3.49 1.29 20.24
C VAL A 10 4.39 2.38 19.72
N ALA A 11 3.82 3.56 19.40
CA ALA A 11 4.59 4.70 18.94
C ALA A 11 5.70 5.05 19.97
N GLY A 12 6.95 5.03 19.52
CA GLY A 12 8.12 5.35 20.35
C GLY A 12 8.76 4.16 21.05
N ASP A 13 8.26 2.94 20.91
CA ASP A 13 8.92 1.73 21.45
C ASP A 13 10.06 1.27 20.55
N ALA A 14 11.13 2.04 20.53
CA ALA A 14 12.41 1.65 19.96
C ALA A 14 13.29 0.87 20.96
N ALA A 15 12.79 0.63 22.18
CA ALA A 15 13.60 0.09 23.27
C ALA A 15 13.94 -1.40 23.12
N SER A 16 13.26 -2.14 22.23
CA SER A 16 13.46 -3.57 22.05
C SER A 16 14.64 -3.94 21.14
N CYS A 17 15.14 -2.99 20.34
CA CYS A 17 16.30 -3.22 19.47
C CYS A 17 17.05 -1.92 19.21
N ALA A 18 18.33 -1.88 19.55
CA ALA A 18 19.19 -0.70 19.36
C ALA A 18 19.36 -0.29 17.88
N ALA A 19 19.01 -1.17 16.93
CA ALA A 19 19.01 -0.88 15.50
C ALA A 19 17.74 -0.17 15.02
N ILE A 20 16.69 -0.11 15.84
CA ILE A 20 15.44 0.57 15.49
C ILE A 20 15.54 2.05 15.86
N GLU A 21 15.67 2.90 14.85
CA GLU A 21 15.69 4.35 15.04
C GLU A 21 14.30 4.90 15.43
N ARG A 22 13.24 4.35 14.84
CA ARG A 22 11.86 4.81 15.04
C ARG A 22 10.85 3.74 14.68
N VAL A 23 9.79 3.66 15.46
CA VAL A 23 8.57 2.92 15.13
C VAL A 23 7.50 3.92 14.65
N ILE A 24 6.90 3.67 13.50
CA ILE A 24 5.80 4.46 12.95
C ILE A 24 4.52 3.65 13.10
N VAL A 25 3.59 4.15 13.91
CA VAL A 25 2.26 3.55 14.02
C VAL A 25 1.40 4.11 12.89
N PRO A 26 0.86 3.23 12.00
CA PRO A 26 0.01 3.67 10.91
C PRO A 26 -1.27 4.34 11.42
N ARG A 27 -1.76 5.32 10.67
CA ARG A 27 -3.09 5.88 10.87
C ARG A 27 -4.10 5.22 9.94
N LEU A 28 -5.33 5.06 10.41
CA LEU A 28 -6.43 4.61 9.58
C LEU A 28 -6.86 5.73 8.62
N SER A 29 -7.09 5.33 7.37
CA SER A 29 -7.65 6.16 6.30
C SER A 29 -8.70 5.32 5.56
N ASP A 30 -9.64 5.96 4.91
CA ASP A 30 -10.57 5.30 4.00
C ASP A 30 -10.12 5.56 2.55
N LEU A 31 -10.10 4.51 1.76
CA LEU A 31 -9.84 4.56 0.33
C LEU A 31 -10.95 3.81 -0.39
N ALA A 32 -11.92 4.55 -0.92
CA ALA A 32 -13.07 3.98 -1.65
C ALA A 32 -13.83 2.91 -0.84
N GLY A 33 -14.04 3.14 0.46
CA GLY A 33 -14.72 2.20 1.36
C GLY A 33 -13.82 1.08 1.92
N LEU A 34 -12.55 1.07 1.57
CA LEU A 34 -11.56 0.15 2.11
C LEU A 34 -10.75 0.83 3.21
N ALA A 35 -10.69 0.21 4.39
CA ALA A 35 -9.83 0.69 5.47
C ALA A 35 -8.37 0.46 5.13
N VAL A 36 -7.60 1.55 5.09
CA VAL A 36 -6.18 1.56 4.76
C VAL A 36 -5.38 2.01 5.97
N ARG A 37 -4.32 1.28 6.31
CA ARG A 37 -3.32 1.66 7.30
C ARG A 37 -2.19 2.39 6.61
N ARG A 38 -2.14 3.71 6.79
CA ARG A 38 -1.13 4.58 6.19
C ARG A 38 0.00 4.87 7.15
N ALA A 39 1.19 4.35 6.87
CA ALA A 39 2.40 4.59 7.65
C ALA A 39 3.15 5.85 7.20
N LEU A 40 3.19 6.13 5.90
CA LEU A 40 3.82 7.34 5.35
C LEU A 40 2.84 8.18 4.53
N PRO A 41 2.96 9.51 4.58
CA PRO A 41 3.79 10.30 5.48
C PRO A 41 3.27 10.29 6.93
N SER A 42 4.18 10.37 7.90
CA SER A 42 3.83 10.48 9.32
C SER A 42 4.38 11.76 9.94
N VAL A 43 3.89 12.11 11.13
CA VAL A 43 4.43 13.24 11.89
C VAL A 43 5.91 12.96 12.22
N GLY A 44 6.78 13.89 11.85
CA GLY A 44 8.23 13.78 12.06
C GLY A 44 8.99 12.83 11.12
N ARG A 45 8.27 12.13 10.20
CA ARG A 45 8.91 11.33 9.14
C ARG A 45 8.04 11.38 7.88
N LYS A 46 8.45 12.19 6.92
CA LYS A 46 7.70 12.36 5.67
C LYS A 46 8.00 11.27 4.65
N MET A 47 9.21 10.71 4.69
CA MET A 47 9.64 9.67 3.76
C MET A 47 10.68 8.75 4.41
N VAL A 48 10.80 7.55 3.86
CA VAL A 48 11.84 6.57 4.20
C VAL A 48 12.51 6.14 2.89
N GLY A 49 13.81 6.46 2.73
CA GLY A 49 14.47 6.30 1.44
C GLY A 49 13.66 7.02 0.35
N PRO A 50 13.37 6.37 -0.78
CA PRO A 50 12.60 6.95 -1.88
C PRO A 50 11.06 6.88 -1.66
N PHE A 51 10.58 6.26 -0.58
CA PHE A 51 9.15 6.07 -0.33
C PHE A 51 8.55 7.27 0.39
N VAL A 52 7.62 7.96 -0.27
CA VAL A 52 6.87 9.09 0.27
C VAL A 52 5.47 8.69 0.76
N PHE A 53 4.93 7.56 0.25
CA PHE A 53 3.71 6.91 0.71
C PHE A 53 4.01 5.46 1.04
N PHE A 54 3.37 4.97 2.08
CA PHE A 54 3.35 3.55 2.43
C PHE A 54 1.99 3.22 3.04
N ASP A 55 1.23 2.44 2.31
CA ASP A 55 -0.11 2.02 2.68
C ASP A 55 -0.19 0.49 2.74
N GLU A 56 -0.93 -0.01 3.71
CA GLU A 56 -1.31 -1.40 3.83
C GLU A 56 -2.83 -1.49 3.97
N PHE A 57 -3.44 -2.43 3.29
CA PHE A 57 -4.87 -2.70 3.38
C PHE A 57 -5.16 -4.20 3.41
N GLY A 58 -6.32 -4.54 3.93
CA GLY A 58 -6.72 -5.92 4.13
C GLY A 58 -6.26 -6.50 5.48
N PRO A 59 -6.52 -7.82 5.71
CA PRO A 59 -7.34 -8.63 4.82
C PRO A 59 -8.76 -8.08 4.70
N ALA A 60 -9.34 -8.17 3.51
CA ALA A 60 -10.73 -7.82 3.25
C ALA A 60 -11.39 -8.93 2.44
N GLU A 61 -12.53 -9.39 2.90
CA GLU A 61 -13.34 -10.39 2.20
C GLU A 61 -14.43 -9.68 1.40
N PHE A 62 -14.53 -10.02 0.13
CA PHE A 62 -15.58 -9.54 -0.74
C PHE A 62 -16.52 -10.67 -1.14
N ARG A 63 -17.81 -10.37 -1.30
CA ARG A 63 -18.75 -11.33 -1.84
C ARG A 63 -18.48 -11.54 -3.33
N LEU A 64 -18.96 -12.65 -3.85
CA LEU A 64 -18.85 -12.93 -5.29
C LEU A 64 -19.46 -11.78 -6.12
N GLY A 65 -18.65 -11.19 -6.99
CA GLY A 65 -19.03 -10.03 -7.80
C GLY A 65 -18.82 -8.66 -7.14
N GLU A 66 -18.38 -8.64 -5.89
CA GLU A 66 -17.92 -7.43 -5.18
C GLU A 66 -16.40 -7.41 -5.17
N GLY A 67 -15.81 -6.24 -4.96
CA GLY A 67 -14.37 -6.09 -4.86
C GLY A 67 -13.98 -4.66 -4.52
N MET A 68 -12.70 -4.44 -4.32
CA MET A 68 -12.15 -3.10 -4.28
C MET A 68 -12.31 -2.44 -5.65
N ASP A 69 -12.78 -1.21 -5.69
CA ASP A 69 -12.84 -0.41 -6.91
C ASP A 69 -12.23 0.96 -6.66
N VAL A 70 -10.93 1.06 -6.95
CA VAL A 70 -10.24 2.35 -6.95
C VAL A 70 -10.40 2.96 -8.34
N ALA A 71 -11.26 3.97 -8.42
CA ALA A 71 -11.58 4.68 -9.65
C ALA A 71 -10.34 5.26 -10.34
N PRO A 72 -10.39 5.52 -11.65
CA PRO A 72 -9.28 6.12 -12.37
C PRO A 72 -8.77 7.40 -11.70
N HIS A 73 -7.47 7.41 -11.39
CA HIS A 73 -6.80 8.54 -10.77
C HIS A 73 -5.39 8.72 -11.34
N PRO A 74 -4.85 9.96 -11.36
CA PRO A 74 -3.58 10.26 -11.99
C PRO A 74 -2.40 10.17 -11.02
N HIS A 75 -1.24 9.82 -11.56
CA HIS A 75 0.07 10.01 -10.96
C HIS A 75 1.00 10.76 -11.90
N ILE A 76 1.92 11.55 -11.34
CA ILE A 76 2.96 12.29 -12.07
C ILE A 76 4.23 12.33 -11.22
N GLY A 77 5.38 12.06 -11.85
CA GLY A 77 6.69 12.15 -11.21
C GLY A 77 6.96 11.12 -10.11
N LEU A 78 6.10 10.12 -9.98
CA LEU A 78 6.18 9.06 -8.98
C LEU A 78 6.18 7.68 -9.66
N SER A 79 6.64 6.69 -8.94
CA SER A 79 6.36 5.28 -9.23
C SER A 79 5.52 4.71 -8.11
N THR A 80 4.55 3.85 -8.45
CA THR A 80 3.82 3.03 -7.47
C THR A 80 4.40 1.63 -7.47
N VAL A 81 4.46 1.02 -6.30
CA VAL A 81 4.84 -0.38 -6.12
C VAL A 81 3.72 -1.06 -5.37
N SER A 82 3.14 -2.11 -5.97
CA SER A 82 2.11 -2.91 -5.34
C SER A 82 2.60 -4.33 -5.15
N TYR A 83 2.33 -4.89 -3.97
CA TYR A 83 2.63 -6.28 -3.61
C TYR A 83 1.47 -6.86 -2.82
N LEU A 84 1.03 -8.05 -3.20
CA LEU A 84 -0.08 -8.75 -2.53
C LEU A 84 0.43 -9.94 -1.71
N PHE A 85 -0.14 -10.12 -0.53
CA PHE A 85 0.05 -11.32 0.28
C PHE A 85 -1.02 -12.37 -0.03
N ASP A 86 -2.21 -11.94 -0.46
CA ASP A 86 -3.34 -12.77 -0.83
C ASP A 86 -4.24 -12.04 -1.83
N GLY A 87 -5.10 -12.79 -2.56
CA GLY A 87 -6.07 -12.25 -3.51
C GLY A 87 -5.48 -11.87 -4.87
N GLU A 88 -6.22 -11.05 -5.59
CA GLU A 88 -5.84 -10.53 -6.90
C GLU A 88 -6.33 -9.10 -7.04
N ILE A 89 -5.52 -8.24 -7.64
CA ILE A 89 -5.90 -6.90 -8.08
C ILE A 89 -5.62 -6.80 -9.58
N VAL A 90 -6.56 -6.24 -10.33
CA VAL A 90 -6.37 -5.94 -11.74
C VAL A 90 -6.07 -4.46 -11.92
N HIS A 91 -4.83 -4.16 -12.25
CA HIS A 91 -4.36 -2.84 -12.66
C HIS A 91 -4.75 -2.56 -14.11
N ARG A 92 -5.25 -1.36 -14.39
CA ARG A 92 -5.49 -0.84 -15.76
C ARG A 92 -4.97 0.57 -15.84
N ASP A 93 -4.29 0.91 -16.95
CA ASP A 93 -3.72 2.25 -17.09
C ASP A 93 -3.96 2.88 -18.48
N SER A 94 -3.65 4.17 -18.57
CA SER A 94 -3.82 4.97 -19.78
C SER A 94 -2.84 4.64 -20.91
N LEU A 95 -1.85 3.78 -20.67
CA LEU A 95 -0.98 3.24 -21.70
C LEU A 95 -1.55 1.96 -22.33
N GLY A 96 -2.70 1.48 -21.82
CA GLY A 96 -3.40 0.31 -22.33
C GLY A 96 -3.00 -0.99 -21.66
N PHE A 97 -2.22 -0.95 -20.59
CA PHE A 97 -1.91 -2.17 -19.83
C PHE A 97 -3.11 -2.60 -18.99
N VAL A 98 -3.34 -3.92 -18.98
CA VAL A 98 -4.28 -4.61 -18.11
C VAL A 98 -3.50 -5.74 -17.45
N GLN A 99 -3.15 -5.55 -16.18
CA GLN A 99 -2.24 -6.43 -15.47
C GLN A 99 -2.89 -7.00 -14.22
N PRO A 100 -3.19 -8.31 -14.15
CA PRO A 100 -3.47 -8.97 -12.89
C PRO A 100 -2.22 -8.99 -12.03
N ILE A 101 -2.38 -8.63 -10.76
CA ILE A 101 -1.33 -8.68 -9.73
C ILE A 101 -1.75 -9.75 -8.74
N ARG A 102 -0.86 -10.71 -8.47
CA ARG A 102 -1.10 -11.84 -7.57
C ARG A 102 0.01 -11.96 -6.52
N PRO A 103 -0.20 -12.75 -5.46
CA PRO A 103 0.85 -13.04 -4.50
C PRO A 103 2.13 -13.55 -5.17
N GLY A 104 3.26 -12.92 -4.82
CA GLY A 104 4.56 -13.19 -5.45
C GLY A 104 4.91 -12.25 -6.60
N ASP A 105 3.94 -11.50 -7.15
CA ASP A 105 4.21 -10.48 -8.14
C ASP A 105 4.62 -9.16 -7.45
N VAL A 106 5.51 -8.41 -8.07
CA VAL A 106 5.80 -7.01 -7.75
C VAL A 106 5.38 -6.16 -8.94
N ASN A 107 4.30 -5.41 -8.81
CA ASN A 107 3.85 -4.49 -9.85
C ASN A 107 4.48 -3.12 -9.64
N VAL A 108 5.16 -2.61 -10.66
CA VAL A 108 5.78 -1.28 -10.65
C VAL A 108 5.23 -0.47 -11.81
N MET A 109 4.52 0.63 -11.49
CA MET A 109 4.06 1.59 -12.47
C MET A 109 4.88 2.89 -12.33
N THR A 110 5.62 3.26 -13.35
CA THR A 110 6.36 4.53 -13.39
C THR A 110 5.57 5.56 -14.15
N ALA A 111 5.04 6.55 -13.43
CA ALA A 111 4.15 7.55 -14.01
C ALA A 111 4.85 8.55 -14.94
N GLY A 112 6.14 8.84 -14.70
CA GLY A 112 6.87 9.78 -15.54
C GLY A 112 6.15 11.13 -15.65
N ARG A 113 5.81 11.54 -16.88
CA ARG A 113 5.11 12.79 -17.15
C ARG A 113 3.61 12.76 -16.86
N GLY A 114 3.09 11.62 -16.56
CA GLY A 114 1.70 11.40 -16.17
C GLY A 114 1.15 10.07 -16.67
N ILE A 115 0.42 9.40 -15.81
CA ILE A 115 -0.35 8.19 -16.11
C ILE A 115 -1.63 8.23 -15.29
N VAL A 116 -2.72 7.73 -15.86
CA VAL A 116 -3.96 7.50 -15.13
C VAL A 116 -4.14 6.00 -15.00
N HIS A 117 -4.43 5.52 -13.80
CA HIS A 117 -4.72 4.10 -13.60
C HIS A 117 -5.90 3.88 -12.66
N SER A 118 -6.41 2.65 -12.70
CA SER A 118 -7.44 2.13 -11.81
C SER A 118 -7.05 0.74 -11.32
N GLU A 119 -7.58 0.34 -10.16
CA GLU A 119 -7.31 -0.94 -9.52
C GLU A 119 -8.64 -1.57 -9.06
N ARG A 120 -8.82 -2.85 -9.38
CA ARG A 120 -10.04 -3.61 -9.06
C ARG A 120 -9.72 -5.02 -8.64
#